data_5130ab68b54039188c1bb92ed81a195a
#
_entry.id   5130ab68b54039188c1bb92ed81a195a
#
_cell.length_a   1.000
_cell.length_b   1.000
_cell.length_c   1.000
_cell.angle_alpha   90.00
_cell.angle_beta   90.00
_cell.angle_gamma   90.00
#
_symmetry.space_group_name_H-M   'P 1'
#
loop_
_entity.id
_entity.type
_entity.pdbx_description
1 polymer ?
#
loop_
_entity_poly.entity_id
_entity_poly.type
_entity_poly.pdbx_seq_one_letter_code
_entity_poly.pdbx_strand_id
1 'polypeptide(L)'
;KNLRLDMQIEIKRLQRQFALTAIMVTHDQDEAMSIADRIAVMSQGRIEQLGSPVEIYDEPATLFVNNFIGSSNLMKGRVEAVEATGYRVSLDNGAAWSLSSREGFEPGAPVLVSVRPEQMMLADEAAPDRFPVELKLSLPIGGALIHDVTAPGGEALKVAVPRRPGTLSTGPGHAFAALAPHARPSLFPAASS
;
A
#
# COMPACT_ATOMS: atom_id res chain seq x y z
N LYS A 1 -15.10 -19.17 -5.37
CA LYS A 1 -14.40 -18.16 -4.55
C LYS A 1 -14.83 -18.24 -3.07
N ASN A 2 -16.13 -18.45 -2.78
CA ASN A 2 -16.62 -18.55 -1.40
C ASN A 2 -16.09 -19.78 -0.67
N LEU A 3 -16.03 -20.95 -1.34
CA LEU A 3 -15.58 -22.20 -0.71
C LEU A 3 -14.15 -22.09 -0.11
N ARG A 4 -13.23 -21.39 -0.78
CA ARG A 4 -11.86 -21.22 -0.28
C ARG A 4 -11.85 -20.41 1.02
N LEU A 5 -12.56 -19.27 1.04
CA LEU A 5 -12.67 -18.43 2.23
C LEU A 5 -13.34 -19.19 3.38
N ASP A 6 -14.42 -19.91 3.10
CA ASP A 6 -15.14 -20.73 4.11
C ASP A 6 -14.22 -21.80 4.71
N MET A 7 -13.40 -22.45 3.88
CA MET A 7 -12.38 -23.41 4.36
C MET A 7 -11.30 -22.75 5.23
N GLN A 8 -10.82 -21.57 4.84
CA GLN A 8 -9.83 -20.81 5.61
C GLN A 8 -10.37 -20.44 7.01
N ILE A 9 -11.62 -19.97 7.06
CA ILE A 9 -12.31 -19.64 8.31
C ILE A 9 -12.42 -20.89 9.19
N GLU A 10 -12.80 -22.04 8.60
CA GLU A 10 -12.96 -23.30 9.35
C GLU A 10 -11.61 -23.82 9.89
N ILE A 11 -10.54 -23.77 9.08
CA ILE A 11 -9.18 -24.13 9.52
C ILE A 11 -8.77 -23.25 10.71
N LYS A 12 -8.99 -21.94 10.62
CA LYS A 12 -8.66 -21.02 11.72
C LYS A 12 -9.48 -21.31 12.98
N ARG A 13 -10.77 -21.67 12.81
CA ARG A 13 -11.64 -22.04 13.92
C ARG A 13 -11.15 -23.31 14.62
N LEU A 14 -10.81 -24.34 13.86
CA LEU A 14 -10.29 -25.60 14.40
C LEU A 14 -8.95 -25.41 15.11
N GLN A 15 -8.04 -24.65 14.51
CA GLN A 15 -6.74 -24.30 15.10
C GLN A 15 -6.93 -23.67 16.49
N ARG A 16 -7.85 -22.69 16.61
CA ARG A 16 -8.16 -22.05 17.89
C ARG A 16 -8.83 -22.99 18.89
N GLN A 17 -9.82 -23.75 18.43
CA GLN A 17 -10.59 -24.67 19.27
C GLN A 17 -9.71 -25.75 19.93
N PHE A 18 -8.74 -26.27 19.18
CA PHE A 18 -7.84 -27.32 19.64
C PHE A 18 -6.48 -26.80 20.11
N ALA A 19 -6.28 -25.49 20.15
CA ALA A 19 -5.01 -24.84 20.49
C ALA A 19 -3.81 -25.42 19.71
N LEU A 20 -3.99 -25.69 18.42
CA LEU A 20 -2.98 -26.33 17.59
C LEU A 20 -1.89 -25.33 17.19
N THR A 21 -0.65 -25.76 17.28
CA THR A 21 0.46 -25.07 16.62
C THR A 21 0.63 -25.69 15.23
N ALA A 22 0.46 -24.87 14.19
CA ALA A 22 0.58 -25.29 12.80
C ALA A 22 1.56 -24.40 12.06
N ILE A 23 2.36 -25.00 11.19
CA ILE A 23 3.24 -24.28 10.27
C ILE A 23 2.74 -24.58 8.86
N MET A 24 2.48 -23.51 8.10
CA MET A 24 2.07 -23.60 6.71
C MET A 24 3.11 -22.89 5.83
N VAL A 25 3.46 -23.52 4.72
CA VAL A 25 4.30 -22.92 3.69
C VAL A 25 3.43 -22.70 2.46
N THR A 26 3.35 -21.47 2.01
CA THR A 26 2.55 -21.10 0.85
C THR A 26 3.23 -19.97 0.06
N HIS A 27 2.94 -19.87 -1.21
CA HIS A 27 3.26 -18.71 -2.05
C HIS A 27 2.04 -17.80 -2.27
N ASP A 28 0.89 -18.18 -1.72
CA ASP A 28 -0.35 -17.42 -1.80
C ASP A 28 -0.44 -16.45 -0.62
N GLN A 29 -0.32 -15.16 -0.93
CA GLN A 29 -0.32 -14.08 0.06
C GLN A 29 -1.67 -13.95 0.76
N ASP A 30 -2.78 -14.08 0.02
CA ASP A 30 -4.14 -13.99 0.57
C ASP A 30 -4.38 -15.12 1.58
N GLU A 31 -3.84 -16.30 1.31
CA GLU A 31 -3.92 -17.44 2.21
C GLU A 31 -3.13 -17.19 3.50
N ALA A 32 -1.86 -16.75 3.39
CA ALA A 32 -1.05 -16.41 4.54
C ALA A 32 -1.70 -15.31 5.40
N MET A 33 -2.16 -14.23 4.76
CA MET A 33 -2.78 -13.09 5.44
C MET A 33 -4.09 -13.44 6.16
N SER A 34 -4.86 -14.40 5.63
CA SER A 34 -6.17 -14.76 6.19
C SER A 34 -6.10 -15.76 7.34
N ILE A 35 -5.13 -16.69 7.33
CA ILE A 35 -5.09 -17.82 8.26
C ILE A 35 -4.04 -17.62 9.37
N ALA A 36 -2.88 -17.05 9.06
CA ALA A 36 -1.76 -17.03 9.99
C ALA A 36 -1.99 -16.11 11.19
N ASP A 37 -1.41 -16.44 12.35
CA ASP A 37 -1.23 -15.53 13.47
C ASP A 37 0.08 -14.74 13.31
N ARG A 38 1.08 -15.37 12.68
CA ARG A 38 2.36 -14.74 12.33
C ARG A 38 2.80 -15.21 10.95
N ILE A 39 3.40 -14.30 10.20
CA ILE A 39 3.93 -14.55 8.85
C ILE A 39 5.44 -14.31 8.87
N ALA A 40 6.20 -15.26 8.33
CA ALA A 40 7.60 -15.08 8.00
C ALA A 40 7.72 -14.89 6.48
N VAL A 41 8.04 -13.68 6.04
CA VAL A 41 8.38 -13.42 4.65
C VAL A 41 9.83 -13.82 4.43
N MET A 42 10.08 -14.67 3.46
CA MET A 42 11.41 -15.22 3.20
C MET A 42 11.90 -14.86 1.80
N SER A 43 13.19 -14.57 1.70
CA SER A 43 13.88 -14.38 0.42
C SER A 43 15.28 -15.00 0.51
N GLN A 44 15.70 -15.71 -0.52
CA GLN A 44 17.03 -16.32 -0.63
C GLN A 44 17.46 -17.10 0.63
N GLY A 45 16.52 -17.83 1.27
CA GLY A 45 16.78 -18.62 2.48
C GLY A 45 16.90 -17.81 3.78
N ARG A 46 16.60 -16.51 3.75
CA ARG A 46 16.61 -15.61 4.92
C ARG A 46 15.21 -15.10 5.22
N ILE A 47 14.94 -14.85 6.50
CA ILE A 47 13.71 -14.17 6.92
C ILE A 47 13.92 -12.67 6.75
N GLU A 48 13.17 -12.06 5.85
CA GLU A 48 13.14 -10.61 5.61
C GLU A 48 12.35 -9.88 6.70
N GLN A 49 11.21 -10.47 7.07
CA GLN A 49 10.37 -9.95 8.15
C GLN A 49 9.56 -11.08 8.78
N LEU A 50 9.34 -10.99 10.09
CA LEU A 50 8.47 -11.85 10.87
C LEU A 50 7.53 -10.99 11.71
N GLY A 51 6.23 -11.11 11.50
CA GLY A 51 5.23 -10.30 12.21
C GLY A 51 3.82 -10.86 12.05
N SER A 52 2.84 -10.16 12.65
CA SER A 52 1.43 -10.41 12.37
C SER A 52 1.08 -10.01 10.93
N PRO A 53 -0.03 -10.52 10.37
CA PRO A 53 -0.49 -10.10 9.04
C PRO A 53 -0.61 -8.56 8.90
N VAL A 54 -1.12 -7.88 9.92
CA VAL A 54 -1.26 -6.42 9.93
C VAL A 54 0.10 -5.73 9.88
N GLU A 55 1.07 -6.15 10.70
CA GLU A 55 2.42 -5.58 10.69
C GLU A 55 3.13 -5.80 9.34
N ILE A 56 2.98 -6.98 8.74
CA ILE A 56 3.60 -7.29 7.44
C ILE A 56 3.01 -6.40 6.33
N TYR A 57 1.71 -6.12 6.39
CA TYR A 57 1.00 -5.33 5.37
C TYR A 57 1.19 -3.82 5.55
N ASP A 58 0.99 -3.32 6.78
CA ASP A 58 0.96 -1.89 7.08
C ASP A 58 2.35 -1.30 7.36
N GLU A 59 3.29 -2.14 7.82
CA GLU A 59 4.63 -1.73 8.26
C GLU A 59 5.73 -2.63 7.66
N PRO A 60 5.79 -2.75 6.32
CA PRO A 60 6.80 -3.58 5.66
C PRO A 60 8.22 -3.07 5.99
N ALA A 61 9.08 -3.99 6.46
CA ALA A 61 10.44 -3.65 6.88
C ALA A 61 11.36 -3.30 5.70
N THR A 62 11.08 -3.82 4.51
CA THR A 62 11.90 -3.59 3.31
C THR A 62 11.01 -3.37 2.10
N LEU A 63 11.56 -2.75 1.07
CA LEU A 63 10.87 -2.61 -0.23
C LEU A 63 10.52 -3.98 -0.84
N PHE A 64 11.35 -5.01 -0.55
CA PHE A 64 11.06 -6.38 -0.96
C PHE A 64 9.75 -6.88 -0.34
N VAL A 65 9.60 -6.77 0.99
CA VAL A 65 8.38 -7.18 1.70
C VAL A 65 7.18 -6.40 1.21
N ASN A 66 7.34 -5.07 1.04
CA ASN A 66 6.29 -4.20 0.53
C ASN A 66 5.76 -4.67 -0.84
N ASN A 67 6.67 -4.99 -1.76
CA ASN A 67 6.31 -5.42 -3.12
C ASN A 67 5.85 -6.88 -3.18
N PHE A 68 6.32 -7.70 -2.25
CA PHE A 68 5.89 -9.10 -2.15
C PHE A 68 4.46 -9.21 -1.62
N ILE A 69 4.06 -8.36 -0.66
CA ILE A 69 2.72 -8.40 -0.05
C ILE A 69 1.81 -7.35 -0.70
N GLY A 70 1.13 -7.74 -1.77
CA GLY A 70 0.16 -6.88 -2.46
C GLY A 70 0.78 -5.82 -3.38
N SER A 71 -0.08 -5.03 -4.00
CA SER A 71 0.33 -3.94 -4.88
C SER A 71 0.48 -2.63 -4.13
N SER A 72 1.46 -1.82 -4.53
CA SER A 72 1.67 -0.47 -4.00
C SER A 72 1.94 0.52 -5.13
N ASN A 73 1.55 1.75 -4.91
CA ASN A 73 2.01 2.88 -5.70
C ASN A 73 3.38 3.31 -5.17
N LEU A 74 4.40 3.31 -6.00
CA LEU A 74 5.75 3.74 -5.64
C LEU A 74 6.01 5.09 -6.29
N MET A 75 6.24 6.10 -5.49
CA MET A 75 6.51 7.48 -5.93
C MET A 75 7.88 7.93 -5.46
N LYS A 76 8.62 8.55 -6.35
CA LYS A 76 9.92 9.13 -6.01
C LYS A 76 9.75 10.48 -5.33
N GLY A 77 10.69 10.78 -4.43
CA GLY A 77 10.72 12.07 -3.75
C GLY A 77 12.03 12.31 -3.03
N ARG A 78 12.08 13.42 -2.31
CA ARG A 78 13.21 13.80 -1.46
C ARG A 78 12.73 14.25 -0.09
N VAL A 79 13.50 13.96 0.92
CA VAL A 79 13.28 14.52 2.25
C VAL A 79 13.59 16.01 2.23
N GLU A 80 12.61 16.86 2.50
CA GLU A 80 12.80 18.30 2.62
C GLU A 80 13.31 18.68 4.01
N ALA A 81 12.70 18.09 5.05
CA ALA A 81 13.01 18.40 6.42
C ALA A 81 12.70 17.21 7.34
N VAL A 82 13.41 17.15 8.45
CA VAL A 82 13.09 16.29 9.59
C VAL A 82 12.10 17.04 10.48
N GLU A 83 10.96 16.44 10.76
CA GLU A 83 9.92 16.97 11.64
C GLU A 83 9.93 16.26 13.00
N ALA A 84 9.21 16.75 13.97
CA ALA A 84 9.16 16.17 15.33
C ALA A 84 8.65 14.71 15.35
N THR A 85 7.78 14.34 14.39
CA THR A 85 7.15 13.02 14.31
C THR A 85 7.40 12.32 12.98
N GLY A 86 8.40 12.73 12.20
CA GLY A 86 8.70 12.13 10.90
C GLY A 86 9.46 13.05 9.96
N TYR A 87 9.06 13.03 8.70
CA TYR A 87 9.75 13.69 7.60
C TYR A 87 8.79 14.43 6.71
N ARG A 88 9.13 15.65 6.35
CA ARG A 88 8.50 16.35 5.22
C ARG A 88 9.17 15.85 3.94
N VAL A 89 8.38 15.28 3.05
CA VAL A 89 8.85 14.69 1.78
C VAL A 89 8.19 15.42 0.62
N SER A 90 8.99 15.98 -0.28
CA SER A 90 8.51 16.47 -1.58
C SER A 90 8.58 15.33 -2.60
N LEU A 91 7.48 15.13 -3.31
CA LEU A 91 7.36 14.13 -4.36
C LEU A 91 7.66 14.74 -5.72
N ASP A 92 8.22 13.95 -6.62
CA ASP A 92 8.52 14.40 -8.00
C ASP A 92 7.26 14.79 -8.79
N ASN A 93 6.08 14.38 -8.35
CA ASN A 93 4.77 14.75 -8.91
C ASN A 93 4.21 16.09 -8.40
N GLY A 94 4.92 16.78 -7.51
CA GLY A 94 4.60 18.11 -7.02
C GLY A 94 3.87 18.18 -5.69
N ALA A 95 3.42 17.05 -5.12
CA ALA A 95 2.85 17.03 -3.78
C ALA A 95 3.94 17.04 -2.70
N ALA A 96 3.60 17.48 -1.50
CA ALA A 96 4.45 17.39 -0.33
C ALA A 96 3.66 16.80 0.85
N TRP A 97 4.21 15.74 1.45
CA TRP A 97 3.56 15.00 2.53
C TRP A 97 4.44 14.94 3.79
N SER A 98 3.80 14.94 4.96
CA SER A 98 4.46 14.63 6.23
C SER A 98 4.25 13.16 6.54
N LEU A 99 5.35 12.40 6.59
CA LEU A 99 5.36 10.94 6.69
C LEU A 99 6.20 10.50 7.87
N SER A 100 5.78 9.45 8.57
CA SER A 100 6.59 8.78 9.58
C SER A 100 7.46 7.68 8.95
N SER A 101 8.63 7.41 9.53
CA SER A 101 9.48 6.29 9.15
C SER A 101 10.22 5.73 10.35
N ARG A 102 10.52 4.44 10.31
CA ARG A 102 11.44 3.77 11.26
C ARG A 102 12.91 3.97 10.90
N GLU A 103 13.19 4.24 9.63
CA GLU A 103 14.53 4.55 9.15
C GLU A 103 14.85 6.03 9.34
N GLY A 104 16.12 6.33 9.61
CA GLY A 104 16.63 7.69 9.67
C GLY A 104 16.99 8.20 8.28
N PHE A 105 16.48 9.38 7.91
CA PHE A 105 16.82 10.06 6.67
C PHE A 105 17.35 11.46 6.94
N GLU A 106 18.36 11.86 6.17
CA GLU A 106 18.87 13.22 6.19
C GLU A 106 18.10 14.11 5.18
N PRO A 107 17.99 15.42 5.42
CA PRO A 107 17.46 16.35 4.43
C PRO A 107 18.20 16.21 3.09
N GLY A 108 17.46 16.21 1.99
CA GLY A 108 17.98 15.97 0.64
C GLY A 108 18.07 14.50 0.23
N ALA A 109 17.90 13.56 1.15
CA ALA A 109 17.97 12.13 0.83
C ALA A 109 16.89 11.74 -0.20
N PRO A 110 17.27 11.01 -1.27
CA PRO A 110 16.30 10.47 -2.22
C PRO A 110 15.55 9.30 -1.58
N VAL A 111 14.23 9.29 -1.72
CA VAL A 111 13.36 8.28 -1.12
C VAL A 111 12.32 7.76 -2.09
N LEU A 112 11.82 6.55 -1.78
CA LEU A 112 10.62 5.98 -2.40
C LEU A 112 9.49 6.00 -1.37
N VAL A 113 8.40 6.65 -1.71
CA VAL A 113 7.16 6.63 -0.94
C VAL A 113 6.25 5.55 -1.51
N SER A 114 5.91 4.58 -0.68
CA SER A 114 5.00 3.51 -1.03
C SER A 114 3.63 3.76 -0.41
N VAL A 115 2.59 3.74 -1.23
CA VAL A 115 1.21 3.94 -0.80
C VAL A 115 0.33 2.83 -1.36
N ARG A 116 -0.43 2.17 -0.51
CA ARG A 116 -1.41 1.17 -0.96
C ARG A 116 -2.53 1.86 -1.75
N PRO A 117 -3.10 1.23 -2.79
CA PRO A 117 -4.17 1.83 -3.58
C PRO A 117 -5.38 2.30 -2.75
N GLU A 118 -5.73 1.59 -1.69
CA GLU A 118 -6.83 1.92 -0.78
C GLU A 118 -6.51 3.04 0.21
N GLN A 119 -5.24 3.42 0.30
CA GLN A 119 -4.77 4.56 1.10
C GLN A 119 -4.69 5.85 0.28
N MET A 120 -5.06 5.81 -0.98
CA MET A 120 -5.18 6.97 -1.84
C MET A 120 -6.64 7.33 -2.09
N MET A 121 -6.88 8.58 -2.40
CA MET A 121 -8.19 9.10 -2.80
C MET A 121 -8.07 10.04 -4.00
N LEU A 122 -9.17 10.19 -4.73
CA LEU A 122 -9.30 11.22 -5.76
C LEU A 122 -10.11 12.40 -5.20
N ALA A 123 -9.71 13.60 -5.58
CA ALA A 123 -10.35 14.85 -5.23
C ALA A 123 -10.54 15.71 -6.48
N ASP A 124 -11.54 16.59 -6.46
CA ASP A 124 -11.88 17.46 -7.58
C ASP A 124 -11.08 18.79 -7.56
N GLU A 125 -10.50 19.12 -6.39
CA GLU A 125 -9.83 20.42 -6.18
C GLU A 125 -8.35 20.25 -5.88
N ALA A 126 -7.54 21.20 -6.36
CA ALA A 126 -6.12 21.29 -6.06
C ALA A 126 -5.87 21.69 -4.60
N ALA A 127 -4.83 21.13 -3.99
CA ALA A 127 -4.31 21.52 -2.68
C ALA A 127 -2.80 21.18 -2.60
N PRO A 128 -2.05 21.75 -1.65
CA PRO A 128 -0.60 21.52 -1.54
C PRO A 128 -0.18 20.08 -1.28
N ASP A 129 -1.09 19.28 -0.73
CA ASP A 129 -0.92 17.83 -0.43
C ASP A 129 -1.45 16.93 -1.54
N ARG A 130 -1.85 17.50 -2.68
CA ARG A 130 -2.44 16.82 -3.82
C ARG A 130 -1.65 17.06 -5.09
N PHE A 131 -1.68 16.11 -5.99
CA PHE A 131 -1.09 16.27 -7.32
C PHE A 131 -2.10 15.91 -8.41
N PRO A 132 -2.04 16.58 -9.57
CA PRO A 132 -2.95 16.31 -10.66
C PRO A 132 -2.72 14.90 -11.22
N VAL A 133 -3.79 14.24 -11.61
CA VAL A 133 -3.75 12.94 -12.29
C VAL A 133 -4.73 12.89 -13.44
N GLU A 134 -4.40 12.12 -14.45
CA GLU A 134 -5.30 11.79 -15.53
C GLU A 134 -5.90 10.41 -15.27
N LEU A 135 -7.23 10.34 -15.10
CA LEU A 135 -7.97 9.11 -14.97
C LEU A 135 -8.06 8.42 -16.33
N LYS A 136 -7.47 7.25 -16.46
CA LYS A 136 -7.47 6.44 -17.69
C LYS A 136 -8.64 5.47 -17.73
N LEU A 137 -8.86 4.78 -16.62
CA LEU A 137 -9.82 3.69 -16.54
C LEU A 137 -10.34 3.52 -15.11
N SER A 138 -11.59 3.08 -14.98
CA SER A 138 -12.18 2.69 -13.71
C SER A 138 -12.77 1.29 -13.83
N LEU A 139 -12.28 0.36 -13.00
CA LEU A 139 -12.66 -1.05 -13.03
C LEU A 139 -13.43 -1.43 -11.76
N PRO A 140 -14.70 -1.88 -11.87
CA PRO A 140 -15.41 -2.43 -10.74
C PRO A 140 -14.93 -3.86 -10.46
N ILE A 141 -14.30 -4.07 -9.31
CA ILE A 141 -13.81 -5.38 -8.86
C ILE A 141 -14.49 -5.74 -7.55
N GLY A 142 -15.58 -6.49 -7.63
CA GLY A 142 -16.37 -6.86 -6.46
C GLY A 142 -16.93 -5.65 -5.72
N GLY A 143 -16.55 -5.50 -4.45
CA GLY A 143 -16.95 -4.38 -3.59
C GLY A 143 -16.08 -3.13 -3.73
N ALA A 144 -15.08 -3.15 -4.60
CA ALA A 144 -14.17 -2.03 -4.83
C ALA A 144 -14.29 -1.49 -6.27
N LEU A 145 -13.95 -0.22 -6.43
CA LEU A 145 -13.70 0.43 -7.72
C LEU A 145 -12.24 0.81 -7.78
N ILE A 146 -11.53 0.26 -8.74
CA ILE A 146 -10.11 0.54 -8.96
C ILE A 146 -9.97 1.55 -10.10
N HIS A 147 -9.41 2.70 -9.78
CA HIS A 147 -9.06 3.72 -10.75
C HIS A 147 -7.61 3.55 -11.15
N ASP A 148 -7.36 3.44 -12.46
CA ASP A 148 -6.03 3.53 -13.07
C ASP A 148 -5.80 4.98 -13.48
N VAL A 149 -4.79 5.60 -12.91
CA VAL A 149 -4.48 7.02 -13.10
C VAL A 149 -3.01 7.22 -13.47
N THR A 150 -2.73 8.28 -14.21
CA THR A 150 -1.36 8.66 -14.56
C THR A 150 -1.02 10.00 -13.92
N ALA A 151 0.08 10.04 -13.17
CA ALA A 151 0.63 11.25 -12.57
C ALA A 151 1.46 12.06 -13.58
N PRO A 152 1.77 13.34 -13.29
CA PRO A 152 2.76 14.11 -14.06
C PRO A 152 4.10 13.34 -14.08
N GLY A 153 4.71 13.22 -15.23
CA GLY A 153 5.92 12.38 -15.37
C GLY A 153 5.66 10.96 -15.88
N GLY A 154 4.39 10.57 -16.03
CA GLY A 154 3.99 9.30 -16.66
C GLY A 154 3.91 8.12 -15.71
N GLU A 155 4.01 8.31 -14.41
CA GLU A 155 3.83 7.26 -13.42
C GLU A 155 2.38 6.75 -13.42
N ALA A 156 2.20 5.44 -13.60
CA ALA A 156 0.90 4.78 -13.47
C ALA A 156 0.64 4.44 -12.00
N LEU A 157 -0.47 4.91 -11.47
CA LEU A 157 -0.89 4.71 -10.09
C LEU A 157 -2.29 4.10 -10.05
N LYS A 158 -2.62 3.44 -8.94
CA LYS A 158 -3.94 2.87 -8.68
C LYS A 158 -4.56 3.50 -7.45
N VAL A 159 -5.84 3.83 -7.54
CA VAL A 159 -6.64 4.30 -6.40
C VAL A 159 -7.81 3.35 -6.22
N ALA A 160 -7.91 2.71 -5.06
CA ALA A 160 -8.96 1.76 -4.74
C ALA A 160 -9.95 2.38 -3.76
N VAL A 161 -11.21 2.51 -4.18
CA VAL A 161 -12.27 3.05 -3.32
C VAL A 161 -13.40 2.05 -3.16
N PRO A 162 -14.14 2.06 -2.03
CA PRO A 162 -15.33 1.25 -1.88
C PRO A 162 -16.36 1.58 -2.96
N ARG A 163 -16.88 0.55 -3.62
CA ARG A 163 -17.93 0.73 -4.62
C ARG A 163 -19.24 1.11 -3.92
N ARG A 164 -19.81 2.25 -4.30
CA ARG A 164 -21.15 2.67 -3.87
C ARG A 164 -22.19 2.31 -4.94
N PRO A 165 -23.44 1.93 -4.57
CA PRO A 165 -24.53 1.78 -5.53
C PRO A 165 -24.69 3.06 -6.35
N GLY A 166 -24.83 2.92 -7.67
CA GLY A 166 -24.96 4.07 -8.57
C GLY A 166 -23.65 4.76 -8.98
N THR A 167 -22.50 4.39 -8.40
CA THR A 167 -21.21 4.85 -8.91
C THR A 167 -20.94 4.13 -10.23
N LEU A 168 -21.15 4.81 -11.32
CA LEU A 168 -20.73 4.37 -12.65
C LEU A 168 -19.20 4.52 -12.75
N SER A 169 -18.57 3.65 -13.52
CA SER A 169 -17.17 3.85 -13.87
C SER A 169 -17.07 5.21 -14.58
N THR A 170 -16.39 6.15 -13.97
CA THR A 170 -16.10 7.43 -14.60
C THR A 170 -15.16 7.17 -15.80
N GLY A 171 -15.51 7.74 -16.94
CA GLY A 171 -14.64 7.73 -18.12
C GLY A 171 -13.35 8.53 -17.88
N PRO A 172 -12.47 8.62 -18.88
CA PRO A 172 -11.27 9.43 -18.79
C PRO A 172 -11.54 10.86 -18.34
N GLY A 173 -10.70 11.39 -17.46
CA GLY A 173 -10.89 12.72 -16.90
C GLY A 173 -9.68 13.18 -16.08
N HIS A 174 -9.78 14.39 -15.56
CA HIS A 174 -8.75 14.96 -14.69
C HIS A 174 -9.26 14.99 -13.25
N ALA A 175 -8.39 14.66 -12.32
CA ALA A 175 -8.63 14.70 -10.88
C ALA A 175 -7.32 15.05 -10.15
N PHE A 176 -7.38 15.12 -8.83
CA PHE A 176 -6.21 15.24 -7.98
C PHE A 176 -6.11 13.99 -7.10
N ALA A 177 -4.93 13.38 -7.04
CA ALA A 177 -4.65 12.29 -6.12
C ALA A 177 -4.12 12.84 -4.79
N ALA A 178 -4.56 12.25 -3.70
CA ALA A 178 -4.18 12.59 -2.34
C ALA A 178 -4.08 11.35 -1.47
N LEU A 179 -3.47 11.50 -0.28
CA LEU A 179 -3.57 10.49 0.76
C LEU A 179 -4.96 10.50 1.41
N ALA A 180 -5.49 9.32 1.67
CA ALA A 180 -6.68 9.19 2.51
C ALA A 180 -6.35 9.58 3.98
N PRO A 181 -7.31 10.06 4.77
CA PRO A 181 -7.05 10.55 6.14
C PRO A 181 -6.40 9.53 7.09
N HIS A 182 -6.57 8.25 6.81
CA HIS A 182 -6.03 7.13 7.59
C HIS A 182 -4.80 6.48 6.93
N ALA A 183 -4.27 7.08 5.86
CA ALA A 183 -3.14 6.53 5.13
C ALA A 183 -1.88 6.44 6.01
N ARG A 184 -1.15 5.36 5.83
CA ARG A 184 0.16 5.10 6.46
C ARG A 184 1.17 4.71 5.38
N PRO A 185 1.64 5.66 4.58
CA PRO A 185 2.65 5.39 3.58
C PRO A 185 3.95 4.88 4.21
N SER A 186 4.59 3.95 3.54
CA SER A 186 5.94 3.50 3.92
C SER A 186 7.00 4.29 3.16
N LEU A 187 8.10 4.59 3.84
CA LEU A 187 9.22 5.35 3.29
C LEU A 187 10.44 4.45 3.19
N PHE A 188 11.02 4.33 2.01
CA PHE A 188 12.20 3.51 1.75
C PHE A 188 13.33 4.34 1.12
N PRO A 189 14.60 3.96 1.35
CA PRO A 189 15.71 4.55 0.60
C PRO A 189 15.50 4.32 -0.90
N ALA A 190 15.64 5.36 -1.70
CA ALA A 190 15.79 5.17 -3.13
C ALA A 190 17.20 4.61 -3.39
N ALA A 191 17.31 3.53 -4.19
CA ALA A 191 18.61 3.03 -4.60
C ALA A 191 19.38 4.18 -5.28
N SER A 192 20.61 4.41 -4.84
CA SER A 192 21.53 5.33 -5.52
C SER A 192 21.74 4.81 -6.94
N SER A 193 21.39 5.65 -7.93
CA SER A 193 21.59 5.36 -9.35
C SER A 193 23.07 5.37 -9.68
#